data_78d8c0fa297f2658ddd6eb8224fc990b
#
_entry.id   78d8c0fa297f2658ddd6eb8224fc990b
#
_cell.length_a   1.000
_cell.length_b   1.000
_cell.length_c   1.000
_cell.angle_alpha   90.00
_cell.angle_beta   90.00
_cell.angle_gamma   90.00
#
_symmetry.space_group_name_H-M   'P 1'
#
loop_
_entity.id
_entity.type
_entity.pdbx_description
1 polymer ?
#
loop_
_entity_poly.entity_id
_entity_poly.type
_entity_poly.pdbx_seq_one_letter_code
_entity_poly.pdbx_strand_id
1 'polypeptide(L)'
;MYPAILELPDQILGRKVPTDWAWWMKYVGTVLASDLTPEEQFDVILLNTFREIPQNEAGHFQGVLDFYFCGDPPHGDEPAPPERLLDWKKDALRIWGDFRVYAGIDLFTARMHWWQFMSIFRSLPPESQIKNAI
;
A
#
# COMPACT_ATOMS: atom_id res chain seq x y z
N MET A 1 -2.44 6.53 -22.13
CA MET A 1 -1.09 5.96 -21.88
C MET A 1 -0.22 7.02 -21.18
N TYR A 2 0.42 6.67 -20.08
CA TYR A 2 1.33 7.59 -19.41
C TYR A 2 2.74 7.46 -20.00
N PRO A 3 3.59 8.52 -19.82
CA PRO A 3 4.98 8.49 -20.29
C PRO A 3 5.77 7.32 -19.69
N ALA A 4 6.83 6.86 -20.38
CA ALA A 4 7.66 5.76 -19.91
C ALA A 4 8.23 6.00 -18.50
N ILE A 5 8.53 7.25 -18.14
CA ILE A 5 9.03 7.58 -16.80
C ILE A 5 7.99 7.38 -15.70
N LEU A 6 6.71 7.26 -16.08
CA LEU A 6 5.62 6.99 -15.15
C LEU A 6 5.11 5.56 -15.30
N GLU A 7 5.91 4.68 -15.88
CA GLU A 7 5.58 3.28 -16.01
C GLU A 7 5.50 2.65 -14.63
N LEU A 8 4.34 2.07 -14.31
CA LEU A 8 4.08 1.52 -12.99
C LEU A 8 4.31 0.02 -12.98
N PRO A 9 4.94 -0.53 -11.92
CA PRO A 9 5.23 -1.95 -11.88
C PRO A 9 3.97 -2.80 -11.73
N ASP A 10 3.99 -3.98 -12.32
CA ASP A 10 2.94 -4.98 -12.17
C ASP A 10 3.50 -6.37 -11.85
N GLN A 11 4.78 -6.45 -11.51
CA GLN A 11 5.47 -7.71 -11.23
C GLN A 11 6.40 -7.55 -10.03
N ILE A 12 6.59 -8.67 -9.33
CA ILE A 12 7.60 -8.81 -8.29
C ILE A 12 8.41 -10.04 -8.63
N LEU A 13 9.72 -9.88 -8.82
CA LEU A 13 10.64 -10.95 -9.20
C LEU A 13 10.11 -11.76 -10.40
N GLY A 14 9.58 -11.08 -11.41
CA GLY A 14 9.08 -11.68 -12.63
C GLY A 14 7.68 -12.29 -12.54
N ARG A 15 7.04 -12.22 -11.38
CA ARG A 15 5.69 -12.77 -11.18
C ARG A 15 4.67 -11.65 -11.15
N LYS A 16 3.62 -11.77 -11.94
CA LYS A 16 2.54 -10.78 -11.94
C LYS A 16 1.84 -10.73 -10.61
N VAL A 17 1.53 -9.52 -10.16
CA VAL A 17 0.84 -9.27 -8.90
C VAL A 17 -0.35 -8.34 -9.13
N PRO A 18 -1.33 -8.34 -8.23
CA PRO A 18 -2.38 -7.32 -8.29
C PRO A 18 -1.78 -5.93 -8.16
N THR A 19 -2.43 -4.95 -8.78
CA THR A 19 -1.94 -3.56 -8.75
C THR A 19 -2.97 -2.59 -8.18
N ASP A 20 -4.23 -3.02 -8.06
CA ASP A 20 -5.30 -2.15 -7.59
C ASP A 20 -5.09 -1.71 -6.14
N TRP A 21 -5.33 -0.42 -5.89
CA TRP A 21 -5.12 0.18 -4.57
C TRP A 21 -5.93 -0.51 -3.46
N ALA A 22 -7.18 -0.90 -3.75
CA ALA A 22 -8.04 -1.52 -2.76
C ALA A 22 -7.51 -2.90 -2.34
N TRP A 23 -6.96 -3.64 -3.30
CA TRP A 23 -6.34 -4.94 -3.02
C TRP A 23 -5.14 -4.78 -2.07
N TRP A 24 -4.25 -3.82 -2.37
CA TRP A 24 -3.05 -3.58 -1.56
C TRP A 24 -3.39 -3.09 -0.16
N MET A 25 -4.38 -2.21 -0.05
CA MET A 25 -4.85 -1.76 1.26
C MET A 25 -5.40 -2.94 2.06
N LYS A 26 -6.24 -3.77 1.44
CA LYS A 26 -6.93 -4.87 2.13
C LYS A 26 -6.00 -6.02 2.50
N TYR A 27 -5.14 -6.46 1.58
CA TYR A 27 -4.37 -7.68 1.75
C TYR A 27 -2.95 -7.46 2.25
N VAL A 28 -2.45 -6.25 2.19
CA VAL A 28 -1.12 -5.93 2.71
C VAL A 28 -1.21 -4.91 3.85
N GLY A 29 -1.80 -3.75 3.60
CA GLY A 29 -1.87 -2.70 4.61
C GLY A 29 -2.57 -3.12 5.90
N THR A 30 -3.77 -3.69 5.80
CA THR A 30 -4.51 -4.13 6.99
C THR A 30 -3.85 -5.31 7.68
N VAL A 31 -3.18 -6.19 6.93
CA VAL A 31 -2.47 -7.34 7.51
C VAL A 31 -1.27 -6.86 8.31
N LEU A 32 -0.48 -5.93 7.77
CA LEU A 32 0.67 -5.37 8.48
C LEU A 32 0.26 -4.62 9.76
N ALA A 33 -0.93 -4.06 9.80
CA ALA A 33 -1.46 -3.36 10.97
C ALA A 33 -2.25 -4.27 11.92
N SER A 34 -2.38 -5.56 11.60
CA SER A 34 -3.19 -6.51 12.39
C SER A 34 -2.43 -7.04 13.60
N ASP A 35 -3.16 -7.77 14.45
CA ASP A 35 -2.60 -8.44 15.63
C ASP A 35 -1.92 -9.78 15.32
N LEU A 36 -1.86 -10.17 14.05
CA LEU A 36 -1.15 -11.39 13.66
C LEU A 36 0.33 -11.29 14.00
N THR A 37 0.95 -12.43 14.32
CA THR A 37 2.40 -12.45 14.53
C THR A 37 3.13 -12.11 13.23
N PRO A 38 4.41 -11.67 13.30
CA PRO A 38 5.17 -11.41 12.09
C PRO A 38 5.23 -12.61 11.13
N GLU A 39 5.33 -13.83 11.66
CA GLU A 39 5.33 -15.05 10.84
C GLU A 39 3.99 -15.26 10.15
N GLU A 40 2.90 -15.04 10.87
CA GLU A 40 1.55 -15.16 10.30
C GLU A 40 1.31 -14.10 9.24
N GLN A 41 1.73 -12.86 9.48
CA GLN A 41 1.63 -11.79 8.48
C GLN A 41 2.41 -12.13 7.21
N PHE A 42 3.63 -12.63 7.38
CA PHE A 42 4.50 -13.06 6.29
C PHE A 42 3.81 -14.11 5.42
N ASP A 43 3.28 -15.17 6.05
CA ASP A 43 2.62 -16.25 5.32
C ASP A 43 1.34 -15.79 4.62
N VAL A 44 0.50 -15.03 5.31
CA VAL A 44 -0.75 -14.52 4.73
C VAL A 44 -0.48 -13.64 3.53
N ILE A 45 0.47 -12.73 3.64
CA ILE A 45 0.81 -11.81 2.55
C ILE A 45 1.35 -12.59 1.34
N LEU A 46 2.26 -13.53 1.55
CA LEU A 46 2.81 -14.32 0.44
C LEU A 46 1.74 -15.17 -0.24
N LEU A 47 0.90 -15.84 0.53
CA LEU A 47 -0.17 -16.66 -0.04
C LEU A 47 -1.16 -15.84 -0.85
N ASN A 48 -1.57 -14.69 -0.34
CA ASN A 48 -2.52 -13.83 -1.05
C ASN A 48 -1.90 -13.20 -2.31
N THR A 49 -0.63 -12.83 -2.24
CA THR A 49 0.03 -12.13 -3.35
C THR A 49 0.40 -13.09 -4.49
N PHE A 50 0.95 -14.25 -4.15
CA PHE A 50 1.51 -15.18 -5.15
C PHE A 50 0.68 -16.45 -5.34
N ARG A 51 -0.38 -16.64 -4.55
CA ARG A 51 -1.25 -17.82 -4.56
C ARG A 51 -0.54 -19.11 -4.08
N GLU A 52 0.69 -18.97 -3.60
CA GLU A 52 1.51 -20.05 -3.03
C GLU A 52 2.62 -19.41 -2.21
N ILE A 53 3.29 -20.21 -1.39
CA ILE A 53 4.51 -19.76 -0.73
C ILE A 53 5.68 -20.00 -1.70
N PRO A 54 6.30 -18.96 -2.25
CA PRO A 54 7.40 -19.15 -3.20
C PRO A 54 8.65 -19.67 -2.52
N GLN A 55 9.54 -20.33 -3.26
CA GLN A 55 10.77 -20.89 -2.71
C GLN A 55 11.67 -19.81 -2.09
N ASN A 56 11.81 -18.68 -2.75
CA ASN A 56 12.56 -17.55 -2.21
C ASN A 56 11.61 -16.66 -1.40
N GLU A 57 11.17 -17.15 -0.24
CA GLU A 57 10.19 -16.45 0.58
C GLU A 57 10.66 -15.05 0.97
N ALA A 58 11.89 -14.95 1.48
CA ALA A 58 12.42 -13.66 1.96
C ALA A 58 12.54 -12.64 0.83
N GLY A 59 13.01 -13.05 -0.33
CA GLY A 59 13.13 -12.15 -1.49
C GLY A 59 11.78 -11.69 -2.01
N HIS A 60 10.80 -12.58 -2.05
CA HIS A 60 9.45 -12.24 -2.47
C HIS A 60 8.75 -11.33 -1.47
N PHE A 61 8.93 -11.59 -0.18
CA PHE A 61 8.35 -10.71 0.85
C PHE A 61 8.98 -9.32 0.81
N GLN A 62 10.30 -9.24 0.64
CA GLN A 62 10.97 -7.95 0.48
C GLN A 62 10.43 -7.21 -0.75
N GLY A 63 10.20 -7.93 -1.85
CA GLY A 63 9.59 -7.35 -3.04
C GLY A 63 8.18 -6.81 -2.78
N VAL A 64 7.39 -7.49 -1.96
CA VAL A 64 6.06 -6.99 -1.56
C VAL A 64 6.20 -5.70 -0.75
N LEU A 65 7.13 -5.65 0.20
CA LEU A 65 7.35 -4.44 0.99
C LEU A 65 7.84 -3.28 0.10
N ASP A 66 8.76 -3.54 -0.81
CA ASP A 66 9.23 -2.54 -1.76
C ASP A 66 8.08 -1.97 -2.58
N PHE A 67 7.20 -2.84 -3.06
CA PHE A 67 6.02 -2.43 -3.82
C PHE A 67 5.06 -1.60 -2.95
N TYR A 68 4.79 -2.08 -1.74
CA TYR A 68 3.90 -1.39 -0.80
C TYR A 68 4.39 0.02 -0.48
N PHE A 69 5.70 0.20 -0.33
CA PHE A 69 6.32 1.50 -0.05
C PHE A 69 6.72 2.25 -1.33
N CYS A 70 6.18 1.85 -2.48
CA CYS A 70 6.37 2.55 -3.75
C CYS A 70 7.83 2.64 -4.19
N GLY A 71 8.61 1.58 -3.93
CA GLY A 71 10.02 1.52 -4.30
C GLY A 71 10.96 2.21 -3.33
N ASP A 72 10.45 2.73 -2.23
CA ASP A 72 11.26 3.45 -1.23
C ASP A 72 10.95 2.94 0.18
N PRO A 73 11.32 1.67 0.49
CA PRO A 73 11.06 1.12 1.82
C PRO A 73 11.86 1.85 2.89
N PRO A 74 11.36 1.86 4.14
CA PRO A 74 12.08 2.52 5.23
C PRO A 74 13.42 1.84 5.49
N HIS A 75 14.43 2.64 5.79
CA HIS A 75 15.75 2.17 6.22
C HIS A 75 15.75 2.06 7.75
N GLY A 76 16.62 1.20 8.30
CA GLY A 76 16.59 0.82 9.70
C GLY A 76 16.62 1.97 10.71
N ASP A 77 17.28 3.07 10.40
CA ASP A 77 17.42 4.22 11.29
C ASP A 77 16.39 5.32 11.04
N GLU A 78 15.56 5.19 10.02
CA GLU A 78 14.56 6.20 9.69
C GLU A 78 13.31 6.04 10.54
N PRO A 79 12.63 7.16 10.90
CA PRO A 79 11.33 7.05 11.54
C PRO A 79 10.36 6.32 10.62
N ALA A 80 9.43 5.57 11.22
CA ALA A 80 8.41 4.89 10.44
C ALA A 80 7.62 5.89 9.61
N PRO A 81 7.36 5.60 8.31
CA PRO A 81 6.55 6.48 7.50
C PRO A 81 5.12 6.56 8.07
N PRO A 82 4.39 7.67 7.83
CA PRO A 82 3.04 7.84 8.36
C PRO A 82 2.11 6.66 8.07
N GLU A 83 2.23 6.02 6.90
CA GLU A 83 1.38 4.90 6.52
C GLU A 83 1.55 3.67 7.43
N ARG A 84 2.64 3.56 8.20
CA ARG A 84 2.81 2.49 9.19
C ARG A 84 2.05 2.75 10.48
N LEU A 85 1.70 4.01 10.72
CA LEU A 85 0.97 4.41 11.90
C LEU A 85 -0.54 4.38 11.69
N LEU A 86 -0.98 4.10 10.45
CA LEU A 86 -2.38 4.09 10.08
C LEU A 86 -2.98 2.71 10.22
N ASP A 87 -4.19 2.70 10.73
CA ASP A 87 -5.09 1.57 10.57
C ASP A 87 -6.01 1.89 9.39
N TRP A 88 -5.70 1.36 8.22
CA TRP A 88 -6.44 1.65 7.00
C TRP A 88 -7.93 1.38 7.16
N LYS A 89 -8.28 0.32 7.88
CA LYS A 89 -9.69 -0.04 8.10
C LYS A 89 -10.39 0.99 8.98
N LYS A 90 -9.74 1.42 10.07
CA LYS A 90 -10.29 2.39 11.01
C LYS A 90 -10.40 3.78 10.39
N ASP A 91 -9.40 4.15 9.59
CA ASP A 91 -9.30 5.49 9.03
C ASP A 91 -9.88 5.60 7.61
N ALA A 92 -10.53 4.55 7.11
CA ALA A 92 -11.01 4.48 5.73
C ALA A 92 -11.93 5.63 5.35
N LEU A 93 -12.86 6.01 6.23
CA LEU A 93 -13.79 7.09 5.92
C LEU A 93 -13.10 8.46 5.87
N ARG A 94 -12.09 8.68 6.71
CA ARG A 94 -11.30 9.92 6.66
C ARG A 94 -10.54 10.03 5.33
N ILE A 95 -9.94 8.92 4.91
CA ILE A 95 -9.20 8.86 3.64
C ILE A 95 -10.15 9.08 2.47
N TRP A 96 -11.31 8.42 2.48
CA TRP A 96 -12.32 8.61 1.45
C TRP A 96 -12.74 10.08 1.36
N GLY A 97 -13.03 10.71 2.48
CA GLY A 97 -13.42 12.12 2.52
C GLY A 97 -12.32 13.04 2.00
N ASP A 98 -11.08 12.80 2.42
CA ASP A 98 -9.95 13.60 1.99
C ASP A 98 -9.70 13.48 0.48
N PHE A 99 -9.78 12.27 -0.08
CA PHE A 99 -9.62 12.07 -1.52
C PHE A 99 -10.72 12.81 -2.28
N ARG A 100 -11.94 12.77 -1.77
CA ARG A 100 -13.05 13.46 -2.41
C ARG A 100 -12.88 14.97 -2.38
N VAL A 101 -12.50 15.53 -1.25
CA VAL A 101 -12.36 16.97 -1.08
C VAL A 101 -11.13 17.52 -1.79
N TYR A 102 -9.98 16.87 -1.63
CA TYR A 102 -8.71 17.44 -2.09
C TYR A 102 -8.27 16.91 -3.45
N ALA A 103 -8.72 15.74 -3.87
CA ALA A 103 -8.35 15.16 -5.15
C ALA A 103 -9.52 15.02 -6.12
N GLY A 104 -10.75 15.23 -5.68
CA GLY A 104 -11.92 15.06 -6.53
C GLY A 104 -12.20 13.61 -6.91
N ILE A 105 -11.76 12.67 -6.09
CA ILE A 105 -11.86 11.24 -6.37
C ILE A 105 -12.80 10.57 -5.36
N ASP A 106 -13.76 9.82 -5.87
CA ASP A 106 -14.62 8.97 -5.04
C ASP A 106 -14.02 7.57 -4.97
N LEU A 107 -13.47 7.22 -3.81
CA LEU A 107 -12.81 5.93 -3.61
C LEU A 107 -13.76 4.74 -3.65
N PHE A 108 -15.07 4.95 -3.52
CA PHE A 108 -16.03 3.85 -3.67
C PHE A 108 -16.05 3.30 -5.10
N THR A 109 -15.71 4.13 -6.07
CA THR A 109 -15.76 3.74 -7.49
C THR A 109 -14.43 3.85 -8.19
N ALA A 110 -13.42 4.43 -7.57
CA ALA A 110 -12.13 4.69 -8.19
C ALA A 110 -11.34 3.40 -8.46
N ARG A 111 -10.68 3.37 -9.60
CA ARG A 111 -9.75 2.31 -9.96
C ARG A 111 -8.41 2.95 -10.28
N MET A 112 -7.38 2.51 -9.57
CA MET A 112 -6.04 3.03 -9.79
C MET A 112 -5.01 2.08 -9.23
N HIS A 113 -3.80 2.19 -9.74
CA HIS A 113 -2.64 1.48 -9.22
C HIS A 113 -2.35 1.94 -7.79
N TRP A 114 -1.85 1.04 -6.94
CA TRP A 114 -1.49 1.35 -5.57
C TRP A 114 -0.54 2.55 -5.46
N TRP A 115 0.43 2.66 -6.36
CA TRP A 115 1.36 3.78 -6.35
C TRP A 115 0.69 5.12 -6.67
N GLN A 116 -0.31 5.11 -7.56
CA GLN A 116 -1.10 6.32 -7.82
C GLN A 116 -1.87 6.73 -6.56
N PHE A 117 -2.50 5.76 -5.91
CA PHE A 117 -3.20 6.01 -4.65
C PHE A 117 -2.25 6.62 -3.60
N MET A 118 -1.08 6.02 -3.42
CA MET A 118 -0.12 6.49 -2.42
C MET A 118 0.46 7.86 -2.76
N SER A 119 0.65 8.16 -4.04
CA SER A 119 1.07 9.47 -4.47
C SER A 119 0.06 10.55 -4.06
N ILE A 120 -1.22 10.28 -4.28
CA ILE A 120 -2.29 11.19 -3.88
C ILE A 120 -2.34 11.29 -2.35
N PHE A 121 -2.29 10.16 -1.66
CA PHE A 121 -2.32 10.11 -0.19
C PHE A 121 -1.21 10.97 0.42
N ARG A 122 0.03 10.82 -0.07
CA ARG A 122 1.17 11.57 0.42
C ARG A 122 1.09 13.07 0.10
N SER A 123 0.34 13.43 -0.94
CA SER A 123 0.16 14.82 -1.38
C SER A 123 -1.00 15.53 -0.70
N LEU A 124 -1.74 14.84 0.18
CA LEU A 124 -2.83 15.49 0.90
C LEU A 124 -2.29 16.62 1.78
N PRO A 125 -3.01 17.75 1.87
CA PRO A 125 -2.51 18.90 2.63
C PRO A 125 -2.53 18.66 4.13
N PRO A 126 -1.75 19.42 4.91
CA PRO A 126 -1.72 19.28 6.37
C PRO A 126 -3.10 19.42 7.05
N GLU A 127 -4.00 20.20 6.46
CA GLU A 127 -5.36 20.38 6.99
C GLU A 127 -6.31 19.23 6.70
N SER A 128 -5.89 18.21 5.95
CA SER A 128 -6.72 17.04 5.71
C SER A 128 -7.01 16.28 7.00
N GLN A 129 -8.12 15.56 7.02
CA GLN A 129 -8.52 14.78 8.20
C GLN A 129 -7.47 13.74 8.57
N ILE A 130 -6.96 13.02 7.57
CA ILE A 130 -6.00 11.95 7.84
C ILE A 130 -4.65 12.49 8.32
N LYS A 131 -4.18 13.60 7.76
CA LYS A 131 -2.93 14.21 8.20
C LYS A 131 -3.03 14.74 9.62
N ASN A 132 -4.20 15.24 10.02
CA ASN A 132 -4.43 15.67 11.39
C ASN A 132 -4.61 14.51 12.37
N ALA A 133 -4.90 13.30 11.89
CA ALA A 133 -5.11 12.12 12.73
C ALA A 133 -3.82 11.36 13.06
N ILE A 134 -2.73 11.65 12.35
CA ILE A 134 -1.46 10.94 12.54
C ILE A 134 -0.37 11.82 13.15
#